data_c28fe5e559a40b7833a1f453ef3069fe
#
_entry.id   c28fe5e559a40b7833a1f453ef3069fe
#
_cell.length_a   1.000
_cell.length_b   1.000
_cell.length_c   1.000
_cell.angle_alpha   90.00
_cell.angle_beta   90.00
_cell.angle_gamma   90.00
#
_symmetry.space_group_name_H-M   'P 1'
#
loop_
_entity.id
_entity.type
_entity.pdbx_description
1 polymer ?
#
loop_
_entity_poly.entity_id
_entity_poly.type
_entity_poly.pdbx_seq_one_letter_code
_entity_poly.pdbx_strand_id
1 'polypeptide(L)'
;MEISAVFRMELIEKLDKTIWSKYSSYKKVEQYVKLNQTLYDNFGNANFDIVYVNDNIQLLDTLGNIAQDEPEVLIKMAIDLGIETPDFIPSIPTFRNKIKDDYKNASTSFEKAFQNIEKNPADAVGNANSVLESIIKEILSDSRFAHISVISNASSKKLVQEILKVFQLNPDSPELPSQMKSISSSFVTVAKAIEDLRSDNTLFHGQASEKYLISEPLYAYFVVNACATVGLFLIDFYEKKFPKMQMLNDDIFDEKLPF
;
A
#
# COMPACT_ATOMS: atom_id res chain seq x y z
N MET A 1 -2.36 -2.75 16.37
CA MET A 1 -3.00 -4.10 16.38
C MET A 1 -2.07 -5.06 17.09
N GLU A 2 -2.55 -5.73 18.14
CA GLU A 2 -1.71 -6.73 18.81
C GLU A 2 -1.66 -8.02 17.98
N ILE A 3 -0.51 -8.24 17.35
CA ILE A 3 -0.18 -9.53 16.75
C ILE A 3 0.07 -10.51 17.90
N SER A 4 -0.59 -11.67 17.88
CA SER A 4 -0.44 -12.65 18.99
C SER A 4 1.03 -13.06 19.17
N ALA A 5 1.44 -13.31 20.42
CA ALA A 5 2.82 -13.69 20.72
C ALA A 5 3.23 -14.98 20.00
N VAL A 6 2.33 -15.94 19.87
CA VAL A 6 2.56 -17.21 19.16
C VAL A 6 2.89 -16.93 17.69
N PHE A 7 2.07 -16.12 17.02
CA PHE A 7 2.31 -15.78 15.63
C PHE A 7 3.62 -15.01 15.43
N ARG A 8 3.96 -14.06 16.31
CA ARG A 8 5.25 -13.36 16.24
C ARG A 8 6.43 -14.33 16.34
N MET A 9 6.36 -15.31 17.21
CA MET A 9 7.41 -16.33 17.34
C MET A 9 7.55 -17.18 16.06
N GLU A 10 6.45 -17.67 15.51
CA GLU A 10 6.45 -18.44 14.26
C GLU A 10 7.01 -17.62 13.08
N LEU A 11 6.66 -16.34 13.02
CA LEU A 11 7.15 -15.45 11.97
C LEU A 11 8.65 -15.18 12.10
N ILE A 12 9.16 -14.95 13.32
CA ILE A 12 10.59 -14.80 13.61
C ILE A 12 11.36 -16.04 13.15
N GLU A 13 10.90 -17.24 13.49
CA GLU A 13 11.57 -18.48 13.08
C GLU A 13 11.60 -18.67 11.56
N LYS A 14 10.49 -18.37 10.88
CA LYS A 14 10.42 -18.45 9.42
C LYS A 14 11.33 -17.42 8.76
N LEU A 15 11.35 -16.19 9.27
CA LEU A 15 12.23 -15.12 8.79
C LEU A 15 13.69 -15.49 8.95
N ASP A 16 14.10 -15.96 10.13
CA ASP A 16 15.49 -16.37 10.40
C ASP A 16 15.95 -17.42 9.38
N LYS A 17 15.19 -18.51 9.23
CA LYS A 17 15.50 -19.57 8.28
C LYS A 17 15.59 -19.07 6.83
N THR A 18 14.64 -18.22 6.42
CA THR A 18 14.56 -17.73 5.04
C THR A 18 15.68 -16.75 4.72
N ILE A 19 15.98 -15.83 5.64
CA ILE A 19 17.06 -14.86 5.46
C ILE A 19 18.41 -15.59 5.34
N TRP A 20 18.71 -16.56 6.22
CA TRP A 20 19.93 -17.35 6.14
C TRP A 20 20.01 -18.23 4.88
N SER A 21 18.89 -18.72 4.38
CA SER A 21 18.88 -19.46 3.12
C SER A 21 19.20 -18.59 1.90
N LYS A 22 18.76 -17.32 1.94
CA LYS A 22 18.92 -16.35 0.85
C LYS A 22 20.27 -15.63 0.87
N TYR A 23 20.80 -15.37 2.06
CA TYR A 23 22.02 -14.59 2.29
C TYR A 23 23.05 -15.42 3.08
N SER A 24 24.07 -15.91 2.40
CA SER A 24 25.06 -16.87 2.95
C SER A 24 26.16 -16.23 3.81
N SER A 25 26.08 -14.94 4.16
CA SER A 25 27.11 -14.28 4.98
C SER A 25 26.49 -13.28 5.94
N TYR A 26 27.09 -13.16 7.15
CA TYR A 26 26.68 -12.19 8.18
C TYR A 26 26.58 -10.76 7.62
N LYS A 27 27.53 -10.34 6.80
CA LYS A 27 27.54 -9.01 6.18
C LYS A 27 26.33 -8.76 5.28
N LYS A 28 25.89 -9.74 4.49
CA LYS A 28 24.71 -9.62 3.62
C LYS A 28 23.43 -9.64 4.43
N VAL A 29 23.35 -10.46 5.47
CA VAL A 29 22.22 -10.49 6.41
C VAL A 29 22.08 -9.14 7.10
N GLU A 30 23.18 -8.60 7.61
CA GLU A 30 23.21 -7.27 8.22
C GLU A 30 22.76 -6.16 7.27
N GLN A 31 23.25 -6.18 6.02
CA GLN A 31 22.81 -5.24 5.00
C GLN A 31 21.31 -5.30 4.74
N TYR A 32 20.76 -6.51 4.62
CA TYR A 32 19.32 -6.69 4.44
C TYR A 32 18.51 -6.14 5.61
N VAL A 33 18.93 -6.42 6.84
CA VAL A 33 18.28 -5.91 8.04
C VAL A 33 18.36 -4.40 8.11
N LYS A 34 19.53 -3.79 7.85
CA LYS A 34 19.72 -2.33 7.81
C LYS A 34 18.87 -1.63 6.78
N LEU A 35 18.58 -2.23 5.62
CA LEU A 35 17.67 -1.68 4.62
C LEU A 35 16.21 -1.57 5.12
N ASN A 36 15.87 -2.29 6.18
CA ASN A 36 14.55 -2.20 6.81
C ASN A 36 14.54 -1.25 8.02
N GLN A 37 15.68 -0.71 8.43
CA GLN A 37 15.79 0.32 9.47
C GLN A 37 15.37 1.70 8.92
N THR A 38 14.73 2.47 9.78
CA THR A 38 14.41 3.90 9.53
C THR A 38 15.07 4.72 10.64
N LEU A 39 15.81 5.77 10.25
CA LEU A 39 16.38 6.71 11.22
C LEU A 39 15.32 7.74 11.61
N TYR A 40 15.12 7.94 12.91
CA TYR A 40 14.14 8.91 13.41
C TYR A 40 14.68 10.33 13.52
N ASP A 41 15.99 10.49 13.67
CA ASP A 41 16.61 11.80 13.86
C ASP A 41 18.02 11.86 13.26
N ASN A 42 18.62 13.07 13.33
CA ASN A 42 19.98 13.31 12.86
C ASN A 42 21.06 12.76 13.82
N PHE A 43 20.67 12.20 14.96
CA PHE A 43 21.59 11.58 15.93
C PHE A 43 21.80 10.08 15.69
N GLY A 44 21.12 9.52 14.71
CA GLY A 44 21.28 8.12 14.31
C GLY A 44 20.42 7.13 15.11
N ASN A 45 19.41 7.61 15.85
CA ASN A 45 18.44 6.73 16.49
C ASN A 45 17.60 6.02 15.43
N ALA A 46 17.60 4.70 15.50
CA ALA A 46 16.87 3.83 14.59
C ALA A 46 15.58 3.31 15.22
N ASN A 47 14.65 2.87 14.37
CA ASN A 47 13.36 2.31 14.82
C ASN A 47 13.46 0.95 15.52
N PHE A 48 14.59 0.29 15.47
CA PHE A 48 14.91 -0.91 16.25
C PHE A 48 16.42 -1.10 16.33
N ASP A 49 16.87 -1.85 17.35
CA ASP A 49 18.28 -2.13 17.57
C ASP A 49 18.71 -3.45 16.93
N ILE A 50 19.88 -3.43 16.28
CA ILE A 50 20.52 -4.63 15.74
C ILE A 50 21.48 -5.19 16.81
N VAL A 51 21.30 -6.46 17.14
CA VAL A 51 22.14 -7.16 18.13
C VAL A 51 23.38 -7.75 17.46
N TYR A 52 24.55 -7.51 18.07
CA TYR A 52 25.84 -8.04 17.61
C TYR A 52 26.51 -8.88 18.68
N VAL A 53 27.14 -9.98 18.27
CA VAL A 53 28.05 -10.77 19.11
C VAL A 53 29.31 -11.06 18.29
N ASN A 54 30.48 -10.69 18.80
CA ASN A 54 31.78 -10.82 18.12
C ASN A 54 31.74 -10.22 16.70
N ASP A 55 31.23 -9.02 16.56
CA ASP A 55 31.03 -8.26 15.29
C ASP A 55 30.11 -8.91 14.27
N ASN A 56 29.39 -9.96 14.63
CA ASN A 56 28.41 -10.61 13.77
C ASN A 56 26.99 -10.35 14.28
N ILE A 57 26.09 -10.08 13.33
CA ILE A 57 24.67 -9.92 13.65
C ILE A 57 24.10 -11.20 14.26
N GLN A 58 23.38 -11.04 15.37
CA GLN A 58 22.50 -12.05 15.95
C GLN A 58 21.10 -11.85 15.40
N LEU A 59 20.82 -12.56 14.30
CA LEU A 59 19.59 -12.30 13.54
C LEU A 59 18.34 -12.59 14.37
N LEU A 60 18.31 -13.71 15.09
CA LEU A 60 17.15 -14.11 15.91
C LEU A 60 16.82 -13.08 16.98
N ASP A 61 17.85 -12.59 17.71
CA ASP A 61 17.67 -11.57 18.75
C ASP A 61 17.26 -10.22 18.13
N THR A 62 17.83 -9.87 16.99
CA THR A 62 17.46 -8.66 16.22
C THR A 62 16.00 -8.72 15.77
N LEU A 63 15.55 -9.86 15.23
CA LEU A 63 14.14 -10.06 14.88
C LEU A 63 13.23 -10.01 16.11
N GLY A 64 13.70 -10.44 17.26
CA GLY A 64 13.02 -10.29 18.54
C GLY A 64 12.81 -8.82 18.92
N ASN A 65 13.82 -7.97 18.77
CA ASN A 65 13.70 -6.51 19.00
C ASN A 65 12.71 -5.89 18.00
N ILE A 66 12.82 -6.22 16.72
CA ILE A 66 11.87 -5.76 15.70
C ILE A 66 10.43 -6.16 16.07
N ALA A 67 10.23 -7.36 16.60
CA ALA A 67 8.92 -7.82 17.02
C ALA A 67 8.30 -7.03 18.17
N GLN A 68 9.13 -6.43 19.02
CA GLN A 68 8.71 -5.63 20.18
C GLN A 68 8.50 -4.17 19.78
N ASP A 69 9.47 -3.60 19.08
CA ASP A 69 9.53 -2.16 18.80
C ASP A 69 8.74 -1.77 17.56
N GLU A 70 8.84 -2.58 16.49
CA GLU A 70 8.26 -2.32 15.16
C GLU A 70 7.69 -3.58 14.50
N PRO A 71 6.63 -4.19 15.05
CA PRO A 71 6.09 -5.46 14.55
C PRO A 71 5.65 -5.41 13.08
N GLU A 72 5.35 -4.21 12.56
CA GLU A 72 5.03 -4.02 11.13
C GLU A 72 6.22 -4.29 10.21
N VAL A 73 7.44 -4.05 10.70
CA VAL A 73 8.67 -4.34 9.93
C VAL A 73 8.86 -5.84 9.73
N LEU A 74 8.51 -6.68 10.72
CA LEU A 74 8.52 -8.14 10.53
C LEU A 74 7.60 -8.60 9.40
N ILE A 75 6.39 -8.03 9.37
CA ILE A 75 5.41 -8.36 8.33
C ILE A 75 5.93 -7.92 6.95
N LYS A 76 6.51 -6.72 6.87
CA LYS A 76 7.14 -6.22 5.66
C LYS A 76 8.23 -7.16 5.15
N MET A 77 9.15 -7.57 6.05
CA MET A 77 10.22 -8.50 5.71
C MET A 77 9.67 -9.86 5.25
N ALA A 78 8.59 -10.35 5.85
CA ALA A 78 7.94 -11.60 5.45
C ALA A 78 7.37 -11.49 4.02
N ILE A 79 6.69 -10.39 3.69
CA ILE A 79 6.17 -10.12 2.36
C ILE A 79 7.30 -10.04 1.34
N ASP A 80 8.38 -9.30 1.63
CA ASP A 80 9.55 -9.15 0.75
C ASP A 80 10.24 -10.48 0.44
N LEU A 81 10.21 -11.41 1.39
CA LEU A 81 10.82 -12.72 1.28
C LEU A 81 9.89 -13.79 0.73
N GLY A 82 8.62 -13.45 0.45
CA GLY A 82 7.61 -14.40 -0.04
C GLY A 82 7.23 -15.45 1.00
N ILE A 83 7.39 -15.15 2.29
CA ILE A 83 6.93 -16.02 3.37
C ILE A 83 5.40 -15.94 3.40
N GLU A 84 4.75 -17.10 3.36
CA GLU A 84 3.31 -17.16 3.56
C GLU A 84 2.97 -16.56 4.93
N THR A 85 2.23 -15.49 4.87
CA THR A 85 1.69 -14.81 6.04
C THR A 85 0.26 -15.30 6.22
N PRO A 86 -0.27 -15.37 7.45
CA PRO A 86 -1.63 -15.81 7.67
C PRO A 86 -2.67 -14.96 6.92
N ASP A 87 -3.78 -15.55 6.55
CA ASP A 87 -4.90 -14.93 5.82
C ASP A 87 -5.48 -13.66 6.50
N PHE A 88 -5.12 -13.42 7.75
CA PHE A 88 -5.53 -12.24 8.51
C PHE A 88 -4.54 -11.07 8.44
N ILE A 89 -3.51 -11.09 7.56
CA ILE A 89 -2.68 -9.89 7.39
C ILE A 89 -3.60 -8.77 6.96
N PRO A 90 -3.64 -7.72 7.76
CA PRO A 90 -4.43 -6.55 7.39
C PRO A 90 -3.98 -6.05 6.02
N SER A 91 -4.93 -5.75 5.17
CA SER A 91 -4.68 -5.08 3.88
C SER A 91 -3.84 -3.81 4.03
N ILE A 92 -3.86 -3.21 5.21
CA ILE A 92 -3.19 -1.95 5.54
C ILE A 92 -1.66 -1.99 5.36
N PRO A 93 -0.88 -2.88 6.01
CA PRO A 93 0.57 -2.94 5.80
C PRO A 93 0.96 -3.27 4.36
N THR A 94 0.23 -4.21 3.74
CA THR A 94 0.46 -4.56 2.33
C THR A 94 0.23 -3.35 1.42
N PHE A 95 -0.86 -2.64 1.62
CA PHE A 95 -1.19 -1.46 0.85
C PHE A 95 -0.17 -0.33 1.05
N ARG A 96 0.19 -0.04 2.32
CA ARG A 96 1.21 0.96 2.67
C ARG A 96 2.53 0.71 1.93
N ASN A 97 3.01 -0.54 1.93
CA ASN A 97 4.23 -0.92 1.21
C ASN A 97 4.08 -0.74 -0.30
N LYS A 98 2.92 -1.10 -0.85
CA LYS A 98 2.63 -1.02 -2.28
C LYS A 98 2.65 0.40 -2.83
N ILE A 99 2.11 1.38 -2.07
CA ILE A 99 2.00 2.76 -2.52
C ILE A 99 3.24 3.61 -2.23
N LYS A 100 4.21 3.09 -1.47
CA LYS A 100 5.32 3.88 -0.92
C LYS A 100 6.19 4.54 -2.00
N ASP A 101 6.54 3.82 -3.02
CA ASP A 101 7.55 4.26 -4.00
C ASP A 101 6.94 4.91 -5.23
N ASP A 102 5.97 4.28 -5.85
CA ASP A 102 5.38 4.73 -7.12
C ASP A 102 4.18 5.69 -6.93
N TYR A 103 3.53 5.68 -5.75
CA TYR A 103 2.31 6.46 -5.48
C TYR A 103 2.49 7.44 -4.31
N LYS A 104 3.47 8.34 -4.38
CA LYS A 104 3.90 9.22 -3.28
C LYS A 104 2.78 10.08 -2.67
N ASN A 105 1.90 10.64 -3.50
CA ASN A 105 0.77 11.44 -3.03
C ASN A 105 -0.26 10.59 -2.28
N ALA A 106 -0.53 9.38 -2.78
CA ALA A 106 -1.40 8.43 -2.12
C ALA A 106 -0.79 7.96 -0.79
N SER A 107 0.51 7.67 -0.76
CA SER A 107 1.25 7.29 0.45
C SER A 107 1.15 8.36 1.52
N THR A 108 1.41 9.63 1.18
CA THR A 108 1.28 10.75 2.11
C THR A 108 -0.13 10.89 2.67
N SER A 109 -1.15 10.77 1.82
CA SER A 109 -2.55 10.85 2.24
C SER A 109 -2.95 9.65 3.10
N PHE A 110 -2.42 8.46 2.80
CA PHE A 110 -2.70 7.25 3.56
C PHE A 110 -2.14 7.32 4.99
N GLU A 111 -0.90 7.78 5.16
CA GLU A 111 -0.32 7.96 6.48
C GLU A 111 -1.13 8.97 7.32
N LYS A 112 -1.59 10.07 6.71
CA LYS A 112 -2.48 11.03 7.38
C LYS A 112 -3.82 10.40 7.75
N ALA A 113 -4.42 9.60 6.86
CA ALA A 113 -5.66 8.90 7.15
C ALA A 113 -5.48 7.98 8.36
N PHE A 114 -4.42 7.17 8.35
CA PHE A 114 -4.17 6.20 9.41
C PHE A 114 -3.89 6.85 10.77
N GLN A 115 -3.09 7.91 10.81
CA GLN A 115 -2.79 8.68 12.03
C GLN A 115 -4.01 9.38 12.64
N ASN A 116 -5.00 9.70 11.83
CA ASN A 116 -6.19 10.41 12.25
C ASN A 116 -7.37 9.50 12.66
N ILE A 117 -7.28 8.18 12.46
CA ILE A 117 -8.38 7.25 12.79
C ILE A 117 -8.89 7.46 14.20
N GLU A 118 -8.00 7.51 15.19
CA GLU A 118 -8.35 7.67 16.59
C GLU A 118 -8.56 9.14 17.02
N LYS A 119 -7.79 10.06 16.41
CA LYS A 119 -7.76 11.46 16.85
C LYS A 119 -8.82 12.31 16.17
N ASN A 120 -9.03 12.08 14.90
CA ASN A 120 -9.99 12.82 14.07
C ASN A 120 -10.54 11.90 12.97
N PRO A 121 -11.51 11.02 13.30
CA PRO A 121 -12.07 10.06 12.35
C PRO A 121 -12.59 10.69 11.06
N ALA A 122 -13.16 11.87 11.11
CA ALA A 122 -13.65 12.61 9.95
C ALA A 122 -12.53 12.98 8.97
N ASP A 123 -11.39 13.46 9.48
CA ASP A 123 -10.21 13.76 8.65
C ASP A 123 -9.59 12.48 8.08
N ALA A 124 -9.63 11.37 8.80
CA ALA A 124 -9.18 10.07 8.30
C ALA A 124 -9.95 9.67 7.04
N VAL A 125 -11.28 9.83 7.04
CA VAL A 125 -12.14 9.56 5.86
C VAL A 125 -11.81 10.50 4.71
N GLY A 126 -11.62 11.79 4.96
CA GLY A 126 -11.23 12.75 3.94
C GLY A 126 -9.89 12.42 3.27
N ASN A 127 -8.92 12.00 4.06
CA ASN A 127 -7.62 11.56 3.55
C ASN A 127 -7.73 10.23 2.80
N ALA A 128 -8.55 9.26 3.25
CA ALA A 128 -8.80 8.02 2.53
C ALA A 128 -9.38 8.26 1.13
N ASN A 129 -10.31 9.20 0.97
CA ASN A 129 -10.79 9.60 -0.35
C ASN A 129 -9.66 10.13 -1.24
N SER A 130 -8.78 10.96 -0.70
CA SER A 130 -7.63 11.52 -1.41
C SER A 130 -6.62 10.45 -1.86
N VAL A 131 -6.50 9.35 -1.12
CA VAL A 131 -5.69 8.19 -1.51
C VAL A 131 -6.21 7.56 -2.80
N LEU A 132 -7.50 7.24 -2.86
CA LEU A 132 -8.11 6.63 -4.06
C LEU A 132 -7.99 7.54 -5.27
N GLU A 133 -8.29 8.82 -5.11
CA GLU A 133 -8.15 9.80 -6.19
C GLU A 133 -6.71 9.87 -6.71
N SER A 134 -5.72 9.88 -5.82
CA SER A 134 -4.31 9.96 -6.19
C SER A 134 -3.83 8.73 -6.94
N ILE A 135 -4.21 7.52 -6.50
CA ILE A 135 -3.86 6.28 -7.18
C ILE A 135 -4.45 6.26 -8.60
N ILE A 136 -5.73 6.58 -8.73
CA ILE A 136 -6.41 6.51 -10.03
C ILE A 136 -5.83 7.55 -10.99
N LYS A 137 -5.57 8.77 -10.52
CA LYS A 137 -4.96 9.81 -11.33
C LYS A 137 -3.55 9.42 -11.78
N GLU A 138 -2.76 8.81 -10.91
CA GLU A 138 -1.42 8.32 -11.24
C GLU A 138 -1.48 7.24 -12.33
N ILE A 139 -2.33 6.23 -12.17
CA ILE A 139 -2.53 5.18 -13.18
C ILE A 139 -2.99 5.77 -14.51
N LEU A 140 -3.98 6.66 -14.50
CA LEU A 140 -4.52 7.28 -15.71
C LEU A 140 -3.55 8.29 -16.36
N SER A 141 -2.50 8.71 -15.67
CA SER A 141 -1.43 9.55 -16.23
C SER A 141 -0.48 8.79 -17.16
N ASP A 142 -0.53 7.48 -17.19
CA ASP A 142 0.24 6.65 -18.11
C ASP A 142 -0.05 7.05 -19.57
N SER A 143 1.00 7.22 -20.35
CA SER A 143 0.92 7.64 -21.77
C SER A 143 0.03 6.74 -22.62
N ARG A 144 -0.12 5.46 -22.25
CA ARG A 144 -1.02 4.50 -22.90
C ARG A 144 -2.49 4.88 -22.75
N PHE A 145 -2.82 5.71 -21.77
CA PHE A 145 -4.18 6.19 -21.49
C PHE A 145 -4.37 7.67 -21.81
N ALA A 146 -3.45 8.30 -22.54
CA ALA A 146 -3.51 9.72 -22.92
C ALA A 146 -4.78 10.14 -23.67
N HIS A 147 -5.51 9.17 -24.26
CA HIS A 147 -6.81 9.41 -24.91
C HIS A 147 -7.95 9.64 -23.92
N ILE A 148 -7.72 9.40 -22.62
CA ILE A 148 -8.70 9.59 -21.57
C ILE A 148 -8.51 10.98 -20.98
N SER A 149 -9.48 11.86 -21.20
CA SER A 149 -9.49 13.16 -20.56
C SER A 149 -9.76 13.01 -19.06
N VAL A 150 -8.71 12.93 -18.26
CA VAL A 150 -8.84 13.00 -16.79
C VAL A 150 -9.19 14.44 -16.43
N ILE A 151 -10.45 14.66 -16.09
CA ILE A 151 -10.91 15.99 -15.63
C ILE A 151 -10.26 16.22 -14.26
N SER A 152 -9.48 17.28 -14.14
CA SER A 152 -8.73 17.61 -12.89
C SER A 152 -9.61 17.62 -11.62
N ASN A 153 -10.88 17.98 -11.78
CA ASN A 153 -11.88 18.06 -10.70
C ASN A 153 -12.93 16.93 -10.77
N ALA A 154 -12.57 15.77 -11.35
CA ALA A 154 -13.50 14.66 -11.38
C ALA A 154 -13.73 14.09 -9.99
N SER A 155 -14.98 13.74 -9.68
CA SER A 155 -15.34 13.06 -8.44
C SER A 155 -14.70 11.66 -8.35
N SER A 156 -14.52 11.15 -7.13
CA SER A 156 -13.98 9.81 -6.91
C SER A 156 -14.81 8.73 -7.63
N LYS A 157 -16.14 8.87 -7.61
CA LYS A 157 -17.05 8.02 -8.40
C LYS A 157 -16.67 8.03 -9.88
N LYS A 158 -16.48 9.22 -10.48
CA LYS A 158 -16.16 9.35 -11.90
C LYS A 158 -14.80 8.76 -12.22
N LEU A 159 -13.81 8.99 -11.38
CA LEU A 159 -12.46 8.44 -11.52
C LEU A 159 -12.48 6.90 -11.52
N VAL A 160 -13.21 6.28 -10.57
CA VAL A 160 -13.35 4.82 -10.53
C VAL A 160 -14.08 4.30 -11.76
N GLN A 161 -15.12 4.98 -12.25
CA GLN A 161 -15.80 4.59 -13.48
C GLN A 161 -14.85 4.61 -14.70
N GLU A 162 -14.03 5.62 -14.84
CA GLU A 162 -13.10 5.73 -15.97
C GLU A 162 -12.01 4.65 -15.92
N ILE A 163 -11.41 4.40 -14.75
CA ILE A 163 -10.39 3.35 -14.65
C ILE A 163 -10.96 1.95 -14.88
N LEU A 164 -12.18 1.68 -14.43
CA LEU A 164 -12.85 0.40 -14.71
C LEU A 164 -13.16 0.20 -16.20
N LYS A 165 -13.44 1.28 -16.95
CA LYS A 165 -13.55 1.21 -18.42
C LYS A 165 -12.22 0.86 -19.07
N VAL A 166 -11.13 1.51 -18.65
CA VAL A 166 -9.75 1.21 -19.12
C VAL A 166 -9.40 -0.25 -18.88
N PHE A 167 -9.77 -0.77 -17.73
CA PHE A 167 -9.53 -2.16 -17.34
C PHE A 167 -10.51 -3.16 -17.99
N GLN A 168 -11.49 -2.70 -18.75
CA GLN A 168 -12.57 -3.52 -19.29
C GLN A 168 -13.37 -4.29 -18.21
N LEU A 169 -13.47 -3.67 -17.03
CA LEU A 169 -14.20 -4.21 -15.88
C LEU A 169 -15.56 -3.51 -15.65
N ASN A 170 -15.97 -2.62 -16.54
CA ASN A 170 -17.25 -1.91 -16.45
C ASN A 170 -18.43 -2.81 -16.87
N PRO A 171 -19.67 -2.46 -16.49
CA PRO A 171 -20.86 -3.25 -16.82
C PRO A 171 -21.08 -3.50 -18.31
N ASP A 172 -20.60 -2.58 -19.17
CA ASP A 172 -20.76 -2.66 -20.63
C ASP A 172 -19.74 -3.60 -21.29
N SER A 173 -18.78 -4.14 -20.55
CA SER A 173 -17.77 -5.07 -21.08
C SER A 173 -18.44 -6.40 -21.47
N PRO A 174 -18.42 -6.81 -22.76
CA PRO A 174 -19.23 -7.92 -23.24
C PRO A 174 -18.81 -9.27 -22.69
N GLU A 175 -17.50 -9.46 -22.50
CA GLU A 175 -16.92 -10.74 -22.08
C GLU A 175 -16.88 -10.93 -20.55
N LEU A 176 -17.25 -9.90 -19.78
CA LEU A 176 -17.17 -9.97 -18.32
C LEU A 176 -18.41 -10.70 -17.75
N PRO A 177 -18.22 -11.75 -16.91
CA PRO A 177 -19.33 -12.42 -16.23
C PRO A 177 -20.16 -11.45 -15.39
N SER A 178 -21.47 -11.71 -15.27
CA SER A 178 -22.39 -10.83 -14.52
C SER A 178 -21.98 -10.60 -13.07
N GLN A 179 -21.45 -11.64 -12.41
CA GLN A 179 -20.94 -11.55 -11.03
C GLN A 179 -19.77 -10.59 -10.93
N MET A 180 -18.84 -10.66 -11.89
CA MET A 180 -17.69 -9.74 -11.94
C MET A 180 -18.13 -8.30 -12.22
N LYS A 181 -19.13 -8.10 -13.07
CA LYS A 181 -19.75 -6.77 -13.29
C LYS A 181 -20.33 -6.21 -11.99
N SER A 182 -20.98 -7.05 -11.19
CA SER A 182 -21.54 -6.67 -9.90
C SER A 182 -20.44 -6.26 -8.90
N ILE A 183 -19.35 -7.04 -8.82
CA ILE A 183 -18.19 -6.73 -7.95
C ILE A 183 -17.57 -5.40 -8.37
N SER A 184 -17.30 -5.21 -9.66
CA SER A 184 -16.71 -3.98 -10.18
C SER A 184 -17.60 -2.75 -9.92
N SER A 185 -18.92 -2.90 -10.10
CA SER A 185 -19.88 -1.84 -9.78
C SER A 185 -19.88 -1.48 -8.28
N SER A 186 -19.57 -2.43 -7.40
CA SER A 186 -19.45 -2.17 -5.98
C SER A 186 -18.28 -1.24 -5.65
N PHE A 187 -17.19 -1.24 -6.43
CA PHE A 187 -16.08 -0.28 -6.25
C PHE A 187 -16.53 1.16 -6.51
N VAL A 188 -17.38 1.36 -7.53
CA VAL A 188 -17.97 2.67 -7.80
C VAL A 188 -18.85 3.13 -6.63
N THR A 189 -19.60 2.21 -6.06
CA THR A 189 -20.47 2.48 -4.90
C THR A 189 -19.62 2.82 -3.65
N VAL A 190 -18.55 2.07 -3.39
CA VAL A 190 -17.63 2.35 -2.28
C VAL A 190 -16.99 3.72 -2.44
N ALA A 191 -16.43 4.02 -3.62
CA ALA A 191 -15.79 5.31 -3.86
C ALA A 191 -16.76 6.48 -3.70
N LYS A 192 -18.01 6.34 -4.19
CA LYS A 192 -19.05 7.33 -4.00
C LYS A 192 -19.40 7.52 -2.53
N ALA A 193 -19.56 6.44 -1.77
CA ALA A 193 -19.90 6.50 -0.36
C ALA A 193 -18.78 7.19 0.45
N ILE A 194 -17.50 6.92 0.15
CA ILE A 194 -16.36 7.59 0.79
C ILE A 194 -16.36 9.10 0.45
N GLU A 195 -16.64 9.46 -0.80
CA GLU A 195 -16.74 10.85 -1.25
C GLU A 195 -17.91 11.59 -0.58
N ASP A 196 -19.07 10.94 -0.48
CA ASP A 196 -20.26 11.50 0.18
C ASP A 196 -19.95 11.75 1.69
N LEU A 197 -19.34 10.78 2.38
CA LEU A 197 -18.90 10.92 3.77
C LEU A 197 -17.91 12.09 3.96
N ARG A 198 -16.96 12.27 3.03
CA ARG A 198 -16.04 13.40 3.04
C ARG A 198 -16.79 14.72 2.87
N SER A 199 -17.72 14.79 1.92
CA SER A 199 -18.46 16.01 1.60
C SER A 199 -19.38 16.44 2.75
N ASP A 200 -19.91 15.47 3.48
CA ASP A 200 -20.73 15.72 4.67
C ASP A 200 -19.93 16.25 5.86
N ASN A 201 -18.63 16.00 5.90
CA ASN A 201 -17.73 16.46 6.97
C ASN A 201 -17.22 17.90 6.79
N THR A 202 -17.46 18.56 5.65
CA THR A 202 -16.98 19.92 5.46
C THR A 202 -17.95 20.95 6.04
N LEU A 203 -17.56 21.53 7.18
CA LEU A 203 -18.24 22.67 7.84
C LEU A 203 -18.27 23.97 6.99
N PHE A 204 -17.68 23.97 5.79
CA PHE A 204 -17.44 25.17 4.99
C PHE A 204 -18.60 25.61 4.09
N HIS A 205 -19.67 24.83 3.99
CA HIS A 205 -20.84 25.22 3.21
C HIS A 205 -22.04 25.42 4.12
N GLY A 206 -22.23 26.64 4.64
CA GLY A 206 -23.29 27.11 5.53
C GLY A 206 -24.69 26.49 5.35
N GLN A 207 -24.83 25.18 5.56
CA GLN A 207 -26.09 24.45 5.54
C GLN A 207 -26.60 24.22 6.96
N ALA A 208 -27.88 24.48 7.14
CA ALA A 208 -28.59 24.52 8.42
C ALA A 208 -29.00 23.13 8.97
N SER A 209 -28.38 22.03 8.59
CA SER A 209 -28.66 20.71 9.16
C SER A 209 -27.41 20.12 9.80
N GLU A 210 -27.56 19.57 11.01
CA GLU A 210 -26.51 18.76 11.64
C GLU A 210 -26.15 17.60 10.71
N LYS A 211 -24.98 17.71 10.06
CA LYS A 211 -24.44 16.64 9.24
C LYS A 211 -23.87 15.57 10.15
N TYR A 212 -24.08 14.32 9.78
CA TYR A 212 -23.49 13.18 10.49
C TYR A 212 -21.96 13.23 10.33
N LEU A 213 -21.26 13.58 11.40
CA LEU A 213 -19.81 13.49 11.47
C LEU A 213 -19.43 12.11 11.97
N ILE A 214 -18.52 11.44 11.26
CA ILE A 214 -17.93 10.21 11.76
C ILE A 214 -17.10 10.58 12.99
N SER A 215 -17.63 10.25 14.17
CA SER A 215 -16.96 10.47 15.46
C SER A 215 -16.35 9.19 16.03
N GLU A 216 -16.76 8.04 15.50
CA GLU A 216 -16.33 6.74 16.00
C GLU A 216 -15.13 6.22 15.17
N PRO A 217 -13.97 5.94 15.81
CA PRO A 217 -12.78 5.42 15.14
C PRO A 217 -13.02 4.15 14.33
N LEU A 218 -13.92 3.28 14.79
CA LEU A 218 -14.24 2.02 14.11
C LEU A 218 -14.77 2.24 12.69
N TYR A 219 -15.59 3.26 12.49
CA TYR A 219 -16.11 3.58 11.14
C TYR A 219 -15.03 4.16 10.24
N ALA A 220 -14.17 5.02 10.78
CA ALA A 220 -13.02 5.52 10.02
C ALA A 220 -12.08 4.38 9.64
N TYR A 221 -11.83 3.46 10.56
CA TYR A 221 -11.03 2.26 10.29
C TYR A 221 -11.63 1.42 9.17
N PHE A 222 -12.94 1.20 9.20
CA PHE A 222 -13.65 0.49 8.13
C PHE A 222 -13.48 1.17 6.76
N VAL A 223 -13.62 2.50 6.70
CA VAL A 223 -13.46 3.28 5.47
C VAL A 223 -12.02 3.20 4.93
N VAL A 224 -11.02 3.34 5.82
CA VAL A 224 -9.60 3.24 5.43
C VAL A 224 -9.26 1.84 4.89
N ASN A 225 -9.81 0.79 5.50
CA ASN A 225 -9.65 -0.59 5.00
C ASN A 225 -10.32 -0.80 3.64
N ALA A 226 -11.53 -0.28 3.44
CA ALA A 226 -12.22 -0.35 2.16
C ALA A 226 -11.42 0.37 1.07
N CYS A 227 -10.88 1.55 1.37
CA CYS A 227 -10.00 2.30 0.49
C CYS A 227 -8.74 1.49 0.12
N ALA A 228 -8.07 0.90 1.11
CA ALA A 228 -6.87 0.08 0.89
C ALA A 228 -7.17 -1.14 0.00
N THR A 229 -8.30 -1.81 0.22
CA THR A 229 -8.72 -2.97 -0.58
C THR A 229 -8.95 -2.59 -2.04
N VAL A 230 -9.69 -1.52 -2.29
CA VAL A 230 -9.94 -1.04 -3.67
C VAL A 230 -8.63 -0.57 -4.31
N GLY A 231 -7.82 0.20 -3.57
CA GLY A 231 -6.54 0.70 -4.06
C GLY A 231 -5.58 -0.41 -4.45
N LEU A 232 -5.41 -1.44 -3.61
CA LEU A 232 -4.59 -2.62 -3.91
C LEU A 232 -5.04 -3.30 -5.20
N PHE A 233 -6.33 -3.56 -5.32
CA PHE A 233 -6.86 -4.20 -6.52
C PHE A 233 -6.54 -3.39 -7.79
N LEU A 234 -6.75 -2.07 -7.75
CA LEU A 234 -6.49 -1.21 -8.92
C LEU A 234 -5.01 -1.21 -9.31
N ILE A 235 -4.11 -1.12 -8.34
CA ILE A 235 -2.66 -1.14 -8.57
C ILE A 235 -2.23 -2.50 -9.13
N ASP A 236 -2.62 -3.60 -8.47
CA ASP A 236 -2.22 -4.95 -8.90
C ASP A 236 -2.77 -5.30 -10.28
N PHE A 237 -4.01 -4.88 -10.59
CA PHE A 237 -4.58 -5.07 -11.91
C PHE A 237 -3.80 -4.28 -12.97
N TYR A 238 -3.48 -3.02 -12.69
CA TYR A 238 -2.70 -2.17 -13.58
C TYR A 238 -1.32 -2.78 -13.86
N GLU A 239 -0.57 -3.14 -12.84
CA GLU A 239 0.78 -3.68 -13.00
C GLU A 239 0.80 -5.00 -13.78
N LYS A 240 -0.19 -5.87 -13.54
CA LYS A 240 -0.27 -7.18 -14.22
C LYS A 240 -0.75 -7.08 -15.66
N LYS A 241 -1.70 -6.20 -15.95
CA LYS A 241 -2.29 -6.07 -17.30
C LYS A 241 -1.55 -5.08 -18.18
N PHE A 242 -0.87 -4.11 -17.57
CA PHE A 242 -0.13 -3.07 -18.24
C PHE A 242 1.30 -2.96 -17.70
N PRO A 243 2.12 -4.02 -17.80
CA PRO A 243 3.48 -3.99 -17.31
C PRO A 243 4.27 -2.87 -17.98
N LYS A 244 5.14 -2.19 -17.22
CA LYS A 244 6.10 -1.23 -17.77
C LYS A 244 6.98 -1.99 -18.76
N MET A 245 7.12 -1.53 -20.01
CA MET A 245 8.10 -2.10 -20.93
C MET A 245 9.48 -1.92 -20.29
N GLN A 246 10.16 -3.03 -19.99
CA GLN A 246 11.58 -2.98 -19.71
C GLN A 246 12.24 -2.50 -21.00
N MET A 247 12.89 -1.32 -20.96
CA MET A 247 13.85 -0.98 -22.01
C MET A 247 14.91 -2.06 -21.92
N LEU A 248 14.91 -2.97 -22.90
CA LEU A 248 16.06 -3.82 -23.15
C LEU A 248 17.19 -2.84 -23.45
N ASN A 249 18.17 -2.76 -22.56
CA ASN A 249 19.42 -2.10 -22.87
C ASN A 249 20.03 -2.89 -24.05
N ASP A 250 19.90 -2.35 -25.25
CA ASP A 250 20.62 -2.75 -26.46
C ASP A 250 22.11 -2.36 -26.35
N ASP A 251 22.76 -2.69 -25.25
CA ASP A 251 24.20 -2.53 -25.05
C ASP A 251 24.94 -3.85 -25.13
N ILE A 252 24.56 -4.70 -26.09
CA ILE A 252 25.42 -5.86 -26.45
C ILE A 252 25.41 -6.00 -27.97
N PHE A 253 26.16 -5.17 -28.67
CA PHE A 253 26.77 -5.52 -29.96
C PHE A 253 27.79 -4.43 -30.34
N ASP A 254 28.98 -4.51 -29.76
CA ASP A 254 30.18 -4.00 -30.41
C ASP A 254 31.28 -5.06 -30.24
N GLU A 255 31.04 -6.24 -30.80
CA GLU A 255 32.09 -7.18 -31.08
C GLU A 255 32.84 -6.71 -32.35
N LYS A 256 33.88 -5.96 -32.13
CA LYS A 256 34.90 -5.76 -33.15
C LYS A 256 35.55 -7.08 -33.47
N LEU A 257 35.22 -7.65 -34.63
CA LEU A 257 35.96 -8.72 -35.25
C LEU A 257 37.39 -8.25 -35.52
N PRO A 258 38.42 -9.01 -35.14
CA PRO A 258 39.80 -8.75 -35.49
C PRO A 258 40.08 -9.21 -36.94
N PHE A 259 40.51 -8.28 -37.74
CA PHE A 259 41.35 -8.58 -38.92
C PHE A 259 42.75 -8.02 -38.71
#